data_c732d5cdf54e244046665aabf64db4b7
#
_entry.id   c732d5cdf54e244046665aabf64db4b7
#
_cell.length_a   1.000
_cell.length_b   1.000
_cell.length_c   1.000
_cell.angle_alpha   90.00
_cell.angle_beta   90.00
_cell.angle_gamma   90.00
#
_symmetry.space_group_name_H-M   'P 1'
#
loop_
_entity.id
_entity.type
_entity.pdbx_description
1 polymer ?
#
loop_
_entity_poly.entity_id
_entity_poly.type
_entity_poly.pdbx_seq_one_letter_code
_entity_poly.pdbx_strand_id
1 'polypeptide(L)'
;VDIKEETEWVVDIECMGRHFKVQNKFSFLCDYNKMLNVTADRAYQEISAPAKREFRKYVNRLIMDGKFTTEYRYKSTGWKKINGKWRYVTDIGVIGEPTLPYKSETDHKFEFAPNLVDDLNTFMDFFNMRKLSEEKMRNTVFLMHYSCLSVMTTLFQELGHGINFVVALIGTTNSQKTATATVFTRLYNRTTKANADIRFDSTEAAILEKTSSYGDSILMIDDLLPYADSTLAKQQNGILREIIRNYGDRLPRMRSKLFSKINNVERYSPVRGCCLITGEVLNLEEESTVTRVIQLDFERGDINLRRLSYYQDNLLSLPTFMYSYISFITENIENIFYIIQDEFANVRNREYPSNMPRRFVDTIAIMSAEIRIFYTYAESKGFLSSVGAQQYKKEDQEFIEYIIMKNFNEAQLENPTAKILASLKWAIEKEKISVYYSPEEKCLEGIKSEDIDNMVTMTDDLLCIRP
;
A
#
# COMPACT_ATOMS: atom_id res chain seq x y z
N VAL A 1 16.02 -4.46 -4.09
CA VAL A 1 16.01 -4.26 -2.62
C VAL A 1 16.75 -5.43 -2.04
N ASP A 2 18.01 -5.22 -1.63
CA ASP A 2 18.78 -6.23 -0.91
C ASP A 2 18.07 -6.54 0.40
N ILE A 3 17.24 -7.57 0.38
CA ILE A 3 16.84 -8.25 1.61
C ILE A 3 18.12 -8.92 2.08
N LYS A 4 18.80 -8.33 3.06
CA LYS A 4 19.87 -9.03 3.75
C LYS A 4 19.24 -10.23 4.41
N GLU A 5 19.43 -11.40 3.83
CA GLU A 5 19.15 -12.66 4.50
C GLU A 5 20.05 -12.74 5.73
N GLU A 6 19.49 -12.45 6.89
CA GLU A 6 20.19 -12.67 8.15
C GLU A 6 19.99 -14.12 8.52
N THR A 7 21.05 -14.90 8.43
CA THR A 7 21.03 -16.29 8.91
C THR A 7 21.19 -16.29 10.42
N GLU A 8 20.16 -16.71 11.13
CA GLU A 8 20.20 -17.01 12.54
C GLU A 8 20.19 -18.53 12.75
N TRP A 9 20.91 -18.95 13.78
CA TRP A 9 20.97 -20.36 14.18
C TRP A 9 20.13 -20.57 15.43
N VAL A 10 19.32 -21.60 15.41
CA VAL A 10 18.58 -22.05 16.58
C VAL A 10 19.25 -23.30 17.08
N VAL A 11 19.72 -23.28 18.32
CA VAL A 11 20.35 -24.45 18.98
C VAL A 11 19.54 -24.77 20.20
N ASP A 12 19.17 -26.04 20.31
CA ASP A 12 18.58 -26.60 21.52
C ASP A 12 19.71 -27.26 22.32
N ILE A 13 19.93 -26.77 23.52
CA ILE A 13 21.02 -27.18 24.39
C ILE A 13 20.39 -27.90 25.59
N GLU A 14 20.73 -29.18 25.78
CA GLU A 14 20.43 -29.88 27.02
C GLU A 14 21.60 -29.71 28.01
N CYS A 15 21.32 -29.14 29.15
CA CYS A 15 22.31 -29.00 30.24
C CYS A 15 21.65 -29.36 31.57
N MET A 16 22.20 -30.38 32.25
CA MET A 16 21.70 -30.89 33.54
C MET A 16 20.20 -31.22 33.55
N GLY A 17 19.71 -31.84 32.47
CA GLY A 17 18.30 -32.22 32.31
C GLY A 17 17.36 -31.05 32.01
N ARG A 18 17.89 -29.87 31.69
CA ARG A 18 17.11 -28.73 31.26
C ARG A 18 17.43 -28.39 29.81
N HIS A 19 16.39 -28.05 29.06
CA HIS A 19 16.49 -27.62 27.67
C HIS A 19 16.50 -26.07 27.56
N PHE A 20 17.47 -25.54 26.82
CA PHE A 20 17.64 -24.13 26.55
C PHE A 20 17.65 -23.91 25.03
N LYS A 21 16.66 -23.18 24.54
CA LYS A 21 16.63 -22.83 23.13
C LYS A 21 17.31 -21.48 22.92
N VAL A 22 18.41 -21.45 22.19
CA VAL A 22 19.17 -20.26 21.87
C VAL A 22 19.03 -19.94 20.40
N GLN A 23 18.58 -18.73 20.09
CA GLN A 23 18.49 -18.22 18.74
C GLN A 23 19.41 -17.01 18.60
N ASN A 24 20.43 -17.11 17.75
CA ASN A 24 21.36 -16.01 17.51
C ASN A 24 22.21 -16.23 16.25
N LYS A 25 23.02 -15.21 15.88
CA LYS A 25 23.99 -15.33 14.79
C LYS A 25 25.04 -16.40 15.10
N PHE A 26 25.58 -17.04 14.07
CA PHE A 26 26.60 -18.07 14.22
C PHE A 26 27.79 -17.65 15.09
N SER A 27 28.26 -16.43 14.95
CA SER A 27 29.35 -15.87 15.75
C SER A 27 29.06 -15.86 17.26
N PHE A 28 27.80 -15.70 17.65
CA PHE A 28 27.36 -15.76 19.04
C PHE A 28 27.40 -17.23 19.56
N LEU A 29 26.93 -18.17 18.77
CA LEU A 29 26.92 -19.60 19.12
C LEU A 29 28.32 -20.18 19.24
N CYS A 30 29.28 -19.62 18.50
CA CYS A 30 30.71 -19.98 18.60
C CYS A 30 31.44 -19.33 19.79
N ASP A 31 30.80 -18.36 20.47
CA ASP A 31 31.36 -17.70 21.63
C ASP A 31 30.88 -18.39 22.90
N TYR A 32 31.76 -19.23 23.46
CA TYR A 32 31.42 -20.00 24.63
C TYR A 32 30.96 -19.15 25.82
N ASN A 33 31.54 -17.98 26.06
CA ASN A 33 31.15 -17.13 27.16
C ASN A 33 29.76 -16.54 26.98
N LYS A 34 29.39 -16.19 25.73
CA LYS A 34 28.03 -15.73 25.42
C LYS A 34 27.01 -16.85 25.57
N MET A 35 27.35 -18.07 25.14
CA MET A 35 26.51 -19.24 25.30
C MET A 35 26.31 -19.58 26.77
N LEU A 36 27.36 -19.54 27.60
CA LEU A 36 27.23 -19.68 29.04
C LEU A 36 26.28 -18.70 29.68
N ASN A 37 26.32 -17.42 29.30
CA ASN A 37 25.41 -16.41 29.85
C ASN A 37 23.93 -16.70 29.58
N VAL A 38 23.63 -17.39 28.50
CA VAL A 38 22.23 -17.79 28.16
C VAL A 38 21.83 -19.06 28.90
N THR A 39 22.74 -19.99 29.09
CA THR A 39 22.48 -21.26 29.78
C THR A 39 22.71 -21.16 31.28
N ALA A 40 23.44 -20.11 31.72
CA ALA A 40 24.02 -19.99 33.04
C ALA A 40 23.11 -19.35 34.07
N ASP A 41 22.00 -19.77 34.15
CA ASP A 41 21.53 -19.62 35.46
C ASP A 41 22.35 -20.50 36.43
N ARG A 42 23.82 -20.74 36.15
CA ARG A 42 24.23 -21.23 37.40
C ARG A 42 25.12 -22.45 37.52
N ALA A 43 25.56 -22.94 36.44
CA ALA A 43 26.72 -23.83 36.49
C ALA A 43 27.95 -23.11 35.89
N TYR A 44 28.42 -22.11 36.56
CA TYR A 44 29.66 -21.41 36.19
C TYR A 44 30.82 -22.34 36.45
N GLN A 45 31.35 -22.99 35.44
CA GLN A 45 32.68 -23.55 35.46
C GLN A 45 33.55 -22.71 34.50
N GLU A 46 34.61 -22.11 35.02
CA GLU A 46 35.66 -21.54 34.19
C GLU A 46 36.22 -22.63 33.28
N ILE A 47 35.90 -22.55 32.00
CA ILE A 47 36.40 -23.52 31.03
C ILE A 47 37.72 -23.03 30.45
N SER A 48 38.69 -23.89 30.41
CA SER A 48 40.01 -23.63 29.85
C SER A 48 39.96 -23.20 28.38
N ALA A 49 40.94 -22.43 27.94
CA ALA A 49 41.05 -22.00 26.53
C ALA A 49 41.09 -23.18 25.53
N PRO A 50 41.69 -24.32 25.81
CA PRO A 50 41.54 -25.51 24.96
C PRO A 50 40.11 -26.02 24.80
N ALA A 51 39.31 -26.04 25.88
CA ALA A 51 37.94 -26.50 25.82
C ALA A 51 37.03 -25.55 24.99
N LYS A 52 37.27 -24.23 25.06
CA LYS A 52 36.60 -23.25 24.19
C LYS A 52 36.91 -23.48 22.71
N ARG A 53 38.15 -23.86 22.39
CA ARG A 53 38.54 -24.22 21.02
C ARG A 53 37.88 -25.48 20.53
N GLU A 54 37.78 -26.50 21.36
CA GLU A 54 37.13 -27.77 21.03
C GLU A 54 35.62 -27.59 20.86
N PHE A 55 34.98 -26.80 21.71
CA PHE A 55 33.56 -26.43 21.52
C PHE A 55 33.33 -25.82 20.15
N ARG A 56 34.15 -24.82 19.74
CA ARG A 56 34.03 -24.20 18.44
C ARG A 56 34.26 -25.17 17.28
N LYS A 57 35.22 -26.09 17.41
CA LYS A 57 35.44 -27.18 16.44
C LYS A 57 34.25 -28.11 16.36
N TYR A 58 33.66 -28.43 17.48
CA TYR A 58 32.49 -29.32 17.57
C TYR A 58 31.28 -28.67 16.83
N VAL A 59 30.98 -27.40 17.11
CA VAL A 59 29.89 -26.67 16.41
C VAL A 59 30.16 -26.62 14.91
N ASN A 60 31.40 -26.29 14.48
CA ASN A 60 31.75 -26.31 13.07
C ASN A 60 31.57 -27.68 12.41
N ARG A 61 31.92 -28.77 13.12
CA ARG A 61 31.74 -30.12 12.62
C ARG A 61 30.28 -30.49 12.44
N LEU A 62 29.40 -30.15 13.39
CA LEU A 62 27.96 -30.38 13.27
C LEU A 62 27.38 -29.71 12.02
N ILE A 63 27.90 -28.52 11.67
CA ILE A 63 27.48 -27.77 10.45
C ILE A 63 28.00 -28.51 9.21
N MET A 64 29.30 -28.85 9.18
CA MET A 64 29.88 -29.54 8.02
C MET A 64 29.26 -30.93 7.80
N ASP A 65 28.84 -31.63 8.87
CA ASP A 65 28.18 -32.92 8.80
C ASP A 65 26.72 -32.78 8.35
N GLY A 66 26.21 -31.56 8.13
CA GLY A 66 24.82 -31.32 7.70
C GLY A 66 23.76 -31.72 8.73
N LYS A 67 24.14 -31.81 10.02
CA LYS A 67 23.24 -32.18 11.13
C LYS A 67 22.39 -31.04 11.61
N PHE A 68 21.78 -30.31 10.67
CA PHE A 68 20.85 -29.21 10.94
C PHE A 68 19.71 -29.22 9.91
N THR A 69 18.58 -28.65 10.30
CA THR A 69 17.46 -28.38 9.40
C THR A 69 17.41 -26.89 9.13
N THR A 70 17.17 -26.50 7.89
CA THR A 70 16.95 -25.11 7.52
C THR A 70 15.47 -24.80 7.61
N GLU A 71 15.12 -23.78 8.39
CA GLU A 71 13.78 -23.23 8.46
C GLU A 71 13.84 -21.76 7.99
N TYR A 72 13.00 -21.40 7.04
CA TYR A 72 12.90 -20.02 6.60
C TYR A 72 11.96 -19.26 7.52
N ARG A 73 12.38 -18.06 7.97
CA ARG A 73 11.56 -17.18 8.82
C ARG A 73 11.32 -15.87 8.13
N TYR A 74 10.06 -15.50 8.06
CA TYR A 74 9.63 -14.29 7.39
C TYR A 74 8.91 -13.36 8.36
N LYS A 75 9.37 -12.09 8.42
CA LYS A 75 8.75 -11.03 9.22
C LYS A 75 7.65 -10.27 8.49
N SER A 76 7.50 -10.51 7.19
CA SER A 76 6.47 -9.88 6.37
C SER A 76 5.93 -10.85 5.34
N THR A 77 4.66 -10.72 5.02
CA THR A 77 4.00 -11.44 3.92
C THR A 77 4.49 -10.97 2.55
N GLY A 78 3.98 -11.58 1.48
CA GLY A 78 4.20 -11.16 0.10
C GLY A 78 5.34 -11.88 -0.61
N TRP A 79 5.73 -11.34 -1.77
CA TRP A 79 6.69 -11.97 -2.67
C TRP A 79 8.10 -12.01 -2.11
N LYS A 80 8.73 -13.16 -2.25
CA LYS A 80 10.13 -13.41 -1.91
C LYS A 80 10.79 -14.25 -3.00
N LYS A 81 12.07 -14.00 -3.26
CA LYS A 81 12.89 -14.91 -4.07
C LYS A 81 13.41 -16.03 -3.17
N ILE A 82 12.91 -17.24 -3.37
CA ILE A 82 13.31 -18.44 -2.63
C ILE A 82 13.93 -19.40 -3.66
N ASN A 83 15.18 -19.79 -3.45
CA ASN A 83 15.93 -20.63 -4.41
C ASN A 83 15.88 -20.08 -5.85
N GLY A 84 15.99 -18.77 -6.00
CA GLY A 84 15.97 -18.09 -7.31
C GLY A 84 14.59 -17.97 -7.96
N LYS A 85 13.52 -18.46 -7.34
CA LYS A 85 12.15 -18.40 -7.85
C LYS A 85 11.29 -17.48 -6.99
N TRP A 86 10.39 -16.76 -7.62
CA TRP A 86 9.40 -15.97 -6.92
C TRP A 86 8.34 -16.86 -6.26
N ARG A 87 8.07 -16.61 -4.98
CA ARG A 87 7.07 -17.30 -4.16
C ARG A 87 6.32 -16.29 -3.31
N TYR A 88 5.05 -16.53 -3.06
CA TYR A 88 4.25 -15.67 -2.21
C TYR A 88 4.15 -16.27 -0.81
N VAL A 89 4.70 -15.56 0.18
CA VAL A 89 4.76 -15.99 1.58
C VAL A 89 3.55 -15.46 2.34
N THR A 90 2.86 -16.36 3.06
CA THR A 90 1.77 -16.02 3.97
C THR A 90 2.10 -16.48 5.39
N ASP A 91 1.23 -16.24 6.34
CA ASP A 91 1.41 -16.80 7.70
C ASP A 91 1.09 -18.32 7.78
N ILE A 92 0.34 -18.85 6.83
CA ILE A 92 -0.11 -20.24 6.80
C ILE A 92 0.59 -21.13 5.76
N GLY A 93 1.38 -20.57 4.85
CA GLY A 93 2.04 -21.33 3.79
C GLY A 93 2.76 -20.46 2.78
N VAL A 94 3.48 -21.11 1.87
CA VAL A 94 4.15 -20.51 0.75
C VAL A 94 3.45 -20.94 -0.53
N ILE A 95 2.79 -20.01 -1.21
CA ILE A 95 2.12 -20.30 -2.47
C ILE A 95 3.19 -20.49 -3.55
N GLY A 96 3.07 -21.62 -4.28
CA GLY A 96 4.05 -22.07 -5.28
C GLY A 96 5.12 -23.01 -4.73
N GLU A 97 5.20 -23.22 -3.40
CA GLU A 97 6.10 -24.21 -2.77
C GLU A 97 5.57 -24.65 -1.38
N PRO A 98 4.45 -25.41 -1.33
CA PRO A 98 3.74 -25.69 -0.08
C PRO A 98 4.53 -26.59 0.89
N THR A 99 5.55 -27.28 0.41
CA THR A 99 6.40 -28.19 1.23
C THR A 99 7.60 -27.48 1.86
N LEU A 100 7.80 -26.18 1.59
CA LEU A 100 8.92 -25.42 2.13
C LEU A 100 8.79 -25.32 3.66
N PRO A 101 9.80 -25.76 4.44
CA PRO A 101 9.80 -25.54 5.88
C PRO A 101 9.97 -24.04 6.19
N TYR A 102 8.93 -23.41 6.71
CA TYR A 102 8.95 -21.99 7.01
C TYR A 102 8.24 -21.69 8.33
N LYS A 103 8.54 -20.51 8.87
CA LYS A 103 7.82 -19.92 9.99
C LYS A 103 7.55 -18.45 9.71
N SER A 104 6.30 -18.04 9.88
CA SER A 104 5.92 -16.64 9.80
C SER A 104 5.95 -15.99 11.19
N GLU A 105 6.54 -14.80 11.26
CA GLU A 105 6.55 -13.93 12.45
C GLU A 105 5.69 -12.68 12.23
N THR A 106 4.85 -12.67 11.19
CA THR A 106 3.95 -11.54 10.90
C THR A 106 2.63 -11.64 11.67
N ASP A 107 2.12 -10.48 12.08
CA ASP A 107 0.77 -10.36 12.66
C ASP A 107 -0.33 -10.38 11.60
N HIS A 108 0.02 -10.17 10.33
CA HIS A 108 -0.93 -10.18 9.23
C HIS A 108 -1.35 -11.62 8.91
N LYS A 109 -2.64 -11.90 9.09
CA LYS A 109 -3.22 -13.23 8.92
C LYS A 109 -3.85 -13.40 7.55
N PHE A 110 -3.51 -14.52 6.91
CA PHE A 110 -4.13 -15.00 5.67
C PHE A 110 -4.92 -16.27 5.97
N GLU A 111 -6.22 -16.21 5.81
CA GLU A 111 -7.11 -17.34 6.03
C GLU A 111 -7.59 -17.91 4.70
N PHE A 112 -6.66 -18.19 3.81
CA PHE A 112 -6.97 -18.84 2.55
C PHE A 112 -7.57 -20.23 2.76
N ALA A 113 -8.37 -20.66 1.81
CA ALA A 113 -8.91 -22.01 1.75
C ALA A 113 -8.28 -22.79 0.58
N PRO A 114 -7.02 -23.25 0.72
CA PRO A 114 -6.27 -23.85 -0.39
C PRO A 114 -6.89 -25.13 -0.93
N ASN A 115 -7.76 -25.77 -0.17
CA ASN A 115 -8.49 -26.98 -0.57
C ASN A 115 -9.79 -26.67 -1.34
N LEU A 116 -10.21 -25.42 -1.41
CA LEU A 116 -11.32 -24.99 -2.23
C LEU A 116 -10.80 -24.61 -3.61
N VAL A 117 -11.44 -25.11 -4.62
CA VAL A 117 -11.11 -24.80 -6.01
C VAL A 117 -11.84 -23.51 -6.39
N ASP A 118 -11.10 -22.57 -6.96
CA ASP A 118 -11.68 -21.41 -7.60
C ASP A 118 -12.45 -21.88 -8.85
N ASP A 119 -13.73 -21.65 -8.86
CA ASP A 119 -14.64 -21.96 -9.96
C ASP A 119 -15.29 -20.68 -10.49
N LEU A 120 -16.13 -20.84 -11.50
CA LEU A 120 -16.86 -19.72 -12.09
C LEU A 120 -17.72 -18.96 -11.04
N ASN A 121 -18.29 -19.64 -10.05
CA ASN A 121 -19.11 -18.99 -9.04
C ASN A 121 -18.25 -18.15 -8.11
N THR A 122 -17.12 -18.67 -7.66
CA THR A 122 -16.15 -17.96 -6.83
C THR A 122 -15.60 -16.73 -7.55
N PHE A 123 -15.21 -16.88 -8.83
CA PHE A 123 -14.80 -15.76 -9.66
C PHE A 123 -15.91 -14.73 -9.82
N MET A 124 -17.16 -15.17 -10.12
CA MET A 124 -18.28 -14.26 -10.29
C MET A 124 -18.69 -13.56 -9.01
N ASP A 125 -18.51 -14.15 -7.85
CA ASP A 125 -18.71 -13.48 -6.57
C ASP A 125 -17.74 -12.29 -6.44
N PHE A 126 -16.45 -12.50 -6.69
CA PHE A 126 -15.48 -11.41 -6.71
C PHE A 126 -15.81 -10.37 -7.78
N PHE A 127 -16.03 -10.79 -9.01
CA PHE A 127 -16.32 -9.92 -10.15
C PHE A 127 -17.58 -9.06 -9.94
N ASN A 128 -18.61 -9.59 -9.26
CA ASN A 128 -19.83 -8.86 -8.94
C ASN A 128 -19.66 -7.84 -7.80
N MET A 129 -18.51 -7.77 -7.12
CA MET A 129 -18.20 -6.68 -6.18
C MET A 129 -18.26 -5.31 -6.87
N ARG A 130 -18.03 -5.26 -8.19
CA ARG A 130 -18.21 -4.05 -9.01
C ARG A 130 -19.60 -3.44 -8.88
N LYS A 131 -20.62 -4.27 -8.62
CA LYS A 131 -22.02 -3.86 -8.46
C LYS A 131 -22.41 -3.57 -7.01
N LEU A 132 -21.44 -3.43 -6.10
CA LEU A 132 -21.71 -3.06 -4.72
C LEU A 132 -22.34 -1.66 -4.62
N SER A 133 -22.04 -0.81 -5.60
CA SER A 133 -22.72 0.45 -5.86
C SER A 133 -23.06 0.54 -7.33
N GLU A 134 -24.33 0.81 -7.66
CA GLU A 134 -24.74 1.04 -9.05
C GLU A 134 -24.41 2.47 -9.47
N GLU A 135 -24.64 3.46 -8.59
CA GLU A 135 -24.35 4.87 -8.85
C GLU A 135 -22.86 5.18 -8.86
N LYS A 136 -22.11 4.56 -7.97
CA LYS A 136 -20.64 4.72 -7.85
C LYS A 136 -19.88 3.48 -8.34
N MET A 137 -20.36 2.83 -9.39
CA MET A 137 -19.74 1.60 -9.93
C MET A 137 -18.27 1.83 -10.28
N ARG A 138 -17.89 3.00 -10.78
CA ARG A 138 -16.49 3.33 -11.06
C ARG A 138 -15.62 3.22 -9.80
N ASN A 139 -16.11 3.67 -8.64
CA ASN A 139 -15.40 3.59 -7.38
C ASN A 139 -15.22 2.14 -6.92
N THR A 140 -16.28 1.31 -7.05
CA THR A 140 -16.21 -0.11 -6.66
C THR A 140 -15.36 -0.94 -7.62
N VAL A 141 -15.34 -0.62 -8.90
CA VAL A 141 -14.41 -1.20 -9.89
C VAL A 141 -12.96 -0.79 -9.55
N PHE A 142 -12.73 0.47 -9.21
CA PHE A 142 -11.40 0.91 -8.78
C PHE A 142 -10.92 0.11 -7.56
N LEU A 143 -11.75 -0.04 -6.54
CA LEU A 143 -11.42 -0.82 -5.34
C LEU A 143 -11.18 -2.30 -5.66
N MET A 144 -11.96 -2.89 -6.56
CA MET A 144 -11.78 -4.27 -7.01
C MET A 144 -10.38 -4.47 -7.61
N HIS A 145 -10.00 -3.63 -8.56
CA HIS A 145 -8.67 -3.69 -9.18
C HIS A 145 -7.55 -3.29 -8.22
N TYR A 146 -7.78 -2.32 -7.33
CA TYR A 146 -6.81 -1.96 -6.30
C TYR A 146 -6.53 -3.11 -5.32
N SER A 147 -7.55 -3.92 -5.02
CA SER A 147 -7.39 -5.12 -4.20
C SER A 147 -6.52 -6.18 -4.90
N CYS A 148 -6.74 -6.41 -6.18
CA CYS A 148 -5.90 -7.30 -6.99
C CYS A 148 -4.49 -6.74 -7.19
N LEU A 149 -4.34 -5.44 -7.41
CA LEU A 149 -3.05 -4.76 -7.51
C LEU A 149 -2.22 -4.94 -6.23
N SER A 150 -2.87 -4.92 -5.08
CA SER A 150 -2.18 -4.94 -3.78
C SER A 150 -1.30 -6.16 -3.59
N VAL A 151 -1.64 -7.31 -4.18
CA VAL A 151 -0.82 -8.52 -4.09
C VAL A 151 0.38 -8.52 -5.04
N MET A 152 0.60 -7.47 -5.81
CA MET A 152 1.69 -7.36 -6.78
C MET A 152 2.68 -6.23 -6.49
N THR A 153 2.59 -5.57 -5.34
CA THR A 153 3.41 -4.37 -5.04
C THR A 153 4.91 -4.61 -5.18
N THR A 154 5.40 -5.75 -4.70
CA THR A 154 6.81 -6.13 -4.82
C THR A 154 7.21 -6.38 -6.27
N LEU A 155 6.35 -6.99 -7.08
CA LEU A 155 6.63 -7.28 -8.50
C LEU A 155 6.75 -5.98 -9.32
N PHE A 156 5.85 -5.03 -9.10
CA PHE A 156 5.95 -3.70 -9.70
C PHE A 156 7.23 -2.97 -9.27
N GLN A 157 7.58 -3.05 -7.98
CA GLN A 157 8.79 -2.42 -7.46
C GLN A 157 10.07 -3.04 -8.01
N GLU A 158 10.12 -4.35 -8.24
CA GLU A 158 11.26 -5.05 -8.85
C GLU A 158 11.55 -4.51 -10.26
N LEU A 159 10.51 -4.10 -10.99
CA LEU A 159 10.64 -3.49 -12.32
C LEU A 159 10.86 -1.96 -12.28
N GLY A 160 11.02 -1.37 -11.11
CA GLY A 160 11.20 0.07 -10.96
C GLY A 160 9.91 0.89 -11.07
N HIS A 161 8.75 0.25 -10.99
CA HIS A 161 7.42 0.86 -11.10
C HIS A 161 6.64 0.76 -9.77
N GLY A 162 7.18 1.32 -8.69
CA GLY A 162 6.53 1.26 -7.38
C GLY A 162 5.13 1.87 -7.37
N ILE A 163 4.20 1.24 -6.63
CA ILE A 163 2.83 1.74 -6.45
C ILE A 163 2.88 2.95 -5.51
N ASN A 164 2.92 4.15 -6.05
CA ASN A 164 3.27 5.39 -5.35
C ASN A 164 2.05 6.23 -4.97
N PHE A 165 0.94 5.58 -4.63
CA PHE A 165 -0.28 6.24 -4.19
C PHE A 165 -0.99 5.42 -3.11
N VAL A 166 -1.84 6.09 -2.36
CA VAL A 166 -2.81 5.50 -1.43
C VAL A 166 -4.23 5.76 -1.93
N VAL A 167 -5.19 4.97 -1.49
CA VAL A 167 -6.60 5.18 -1.79
C VAL A 167 -7.33 5.63 -0.53
N ALA A 168 -8.18 6.65 -0.66
CA ALA A 168 -8.98 7.18 0.44
C ALA A 168 -10.47 7.11 0.10
N LEU A 169 -11.25 6.43 0.94
CA LEU A 169 -12.71 6.42 0.87
C LEU A 169 -13.24 7.54 1.77
N ILE A 170 -13.80 8.56 1.15
CA ILE A 170 -14.27 9.74 1.84
C ILE A 170 -15.79 9.86 1.72
N GLY A 171 -16.43 10.35 2.77
CA GLY A 171 -17.87 10.59 2.79
C GLY A 171 -18.41 10.80 4.20
N THR A 172 -19.68 11.16 4.31
CA THR A 172 -20.34 11.44 5.60
C THR A 172 -20.47 10.21 6.48
N THR A 173 -20.72 10.40 7.77
CA THR A 173 -21.07 9.32 8.71
C THR A 173 -22.24 8.48 8.15
N ASN A 174 -22.17 7.16 8.32
CA ASN A 174 -23.16 6.18 7.83
C ASN A 174 -23.23 6.02 6.29
N SER A 175 -22.24 6.44 5.53
CA SER A 175 -22.09 6.13 4.10
C SER A 175 -21.51 4.73 3.82
N GLN A 176 -21.36 3.89 4.84
CA GLN A 176 -20.85 2.51 4.75
C GLN A 176 -19.37 2.39 4.27
N LYS A 177 -18.57 3.43 4.36
CA LYS A 177 -17.16 3.45 3.93
C LYS A 177 -16.33 2.34 4.56
N THR A 178 -16.31 2.28 5.91
CA THR A 178 -15.54 1.28 6.66
C THR A 178 -15.99 -0.14 6.32
N ALA A 179 -17.30 -0.39 6.25
CA ALA A 179 -17.84 -1.69 5.88
C ALA A 179 -17.47 -2.09 4.45
N THR A 180 -17.53 -1.15 3.51
CA THR A 180 -17.11 -1.35 2.12
C THR A 180 -15.60 -1.61 2.03
N ALA A 181 -14.78 -0.78 2.65
CA ALA A 181 -13.33 -0.96 2.71
C ALA A 181 -12.97 -2.35 3.26
N THR A 182 -13.63 -2.77 4.36
CA THR A 182 -13.40 -4.08 4.97
C THR A 182 -13.69 -5.23 4.00
N VAL A 183 -14.74 -5.16 3.21
CA VAL A 183 -15.06 -6.21 2.23
C VAL A 183 -13.95 -6.31 1.17
N PHE A 184 -13.44 -5.20 0.66
CA PHE A 184 -12.34 -5.20 -0.31
C PHE A 184 -10.98 -5.60 0.30
N THR A 185 -10.79 -5.50 1.61
CA THR A 185 -9.58 -5.96 2.29
C THR A 185 -9.67 -7.41 2.81
N ARG A 186 -10.87 -8.03 2.81
CA ARG A 186 -11.11 -9.43 3.24
C ARG A 186 -10.69 -10.49 2.23
N LEU A 187 -10.18 -10.12 1.09
CA LEU A 187 -9.64 -11.05 0.11
C LEU A 187 -8.51 -11.95 0.68
N TYR A 188 -8.02 -11.62 1.86
CA TYR A 188 -6.92 -12.35 2.52
C TYR A 188 -7.39 -13.20 3.71
N ASN A 189 -8.51 -12.88 4.33
CA ASN A 189 -8.94 -13.55 5.56
C ASN A 189 -10.47 -13.71 5.64
N ARG A 190 -10.91 -14.49 6.63
CA ARG A 190 -12.32 -14.83 6.88
C ARG A 190 -12.92 -14.03 8.02
N THR A 191 -12.39 -12.89 8.35
CA THR A 191 -12.87 -12.09 9.49
C THR A 191 -14.28 -11.59 9.25
N THR A 192 -15.19 -11.87 10.16
CA THR A 192 -16.61 -11.42 10.10
C THR A 192 -16.79 -9.97 10.55
N LYS A 193 -15.85 -9.44 11.32
CA LYS A 193 -15.96 -8.12 11.91
C LYS A 193 -15.46 -7.04 10.96
N ALA A 194 -16.21 -5.95 10.83
CA ALA A 194 -15.78 -4.73 10.16
C ALA A 194 -14.75 -3.99 11.03
N ASN A 195 -13.58 -4.58 11.21
CA ASN A 195 -12.49 -3.97 11.97
C ASN A 195 -11.40 -3.54 11.00
N ALA A 196 -11.00 -2.30 11.10
CA ALA A 196 -9.78 -1.83 10.48
C ALA A 196 -8.55 -2.51 11.12
N ASP A 197 -7.47 -2.58 10.35
CA ASP A 197 -6.20 -3.09 10.84
C ASP A 197 -5.59 -2.16 11.89
N ILE A 198 -5.82 -0.86 11.73
CA ILE A 198 -5.41 0.20 12.66
C ILE A 198 -6.28 1.44 12.45
N ARG A 199 -6.32 2.34 13.44
CA ARG A 199 -7.08 3.59 13.39
C ARG A 199 -6.16 4.80 13.49
N PHE A 200 -6.64 5.97 13.04
CA PHE A 200 -5.90 7.23 13.13
C PHE A 200 -5.67 7.75 14.56
N ASP A 201 -6.38 7.23 15.55
CA ASP A 201 -6.14 7.53 16.96
C ASP A 201 -4.97 6.72 17.57
N SER A 202 -4.40 5.80 16.80
CA SER A 202 -3.21 5.04 17.18
C SER A 202 -1.94 5.89 17.12
N THR A 203 -0.88 5.44 17.81
CA THR A 203 0.40 6.14 17.75
C THR A 203 1.04 6.01 16.37
N GLU A 204 1.76 7.06 15.93
CA GLU A 204 2.54 7.05 14.68
C GLU A 204 3.46 5.82 14.59
N ALA A 205 4.11 5.45 15.70
CA ALA A 205 4.99 4.29 15.73
C ALA A 205 4.25 2.96 15.45
N ALA A 206 3.06 2.77 16.00
CA ALA A 206 2.25 1.58 15.76
C ALA A 206 1.78 1.51 14.29
N ILE A 207 1.41 2.65 13.71
CA ILE A 207 1.02 2.72 12.30
C ILE A 207 2.21 2.35 11.39
N LEU A 208 3.39 2.91 11.65
CA LEU A 208 4.61 2.64 10.89
C LEU A 208 5.07 1.17 11.01
N GLU A 209 4.92 0.56 12.17
CA GLU A 209 5.20 -0.87 12.36
C GLU A 209 4.29 -1.74 11.49
N LYS A 210 3.00 -1.44 11.47
CA LYS A 210 2.03 -2.15 10.62
C LYS A 210 2.35 -2.01 9.13
N THR A 211 2.78 -0.84 8.64
CA THR A 211 3.10 -0.65 7.21
C THR A 211 4.23 -1.57 6.72
N SER A 212 5.12 -2.00 7.59
CA SER A 212 6.23 -2.89 7.24
C SER A 212 5.85 -4.37 7.25
N SER A 213 4.85 -4.76 8.04
CA SER A 213 4.40 -6.15 8.15
C SER A 213 3.42 -6.55 7.03
N TYR A 214 2.67 -5.59 6.47
CA TYR A 214 1.70 -5.79 5.39
C TYR A 214 2.38 -5.80 4.02
N GLY A 215 3.15 -6.83 3.72
CA GLY A 215 3.78 -7.01 2.40
C GLY A 215 2.80 -7.58 1.38
N ASP A 216 2.73 -6.96 0.19
CA ASP A 216 1.86 -7.37 -0.92
C ASP A 216 0.40 -7.64 -0.49
N SER A 217 -0.17 -6.69 0.23
CA SER A 217 -1.54 -6.68 0.73
C SER A 217 -1.98 -5.25 1.05
N ILE A 218 -3.22 -5.05 1.51
CA ILE A 218 -3.73 -3.73 1.88
C ILE A 218 -3.70 -3.58 3.40
N LEU A 219 -3.09 -2.50 3.89
CA LEU A 219 -3.29 -2.00 5.25
C LEU A 219 -4.46 -1.03 5.25
N MET A 220 -5.50 -1.34 6.01
CA MET A 220 -6.65 -0.46 6.20
C MET A 220 -6.45 0.42 7.44
N ILE A 221 -6.49 1.74 7.25
CA ILE A 221 -6.42 2.74 8.33
C ILE A 221 -7.75 3.48 8.38
N ASP A 222 -8.47 3.32 9.48
CA ASP A 222 -9.84 3.83 9.62
C ASP A 222 -9.92 5.10 10.47
N ASP A 223 -11.02 5.82 10.28
CA ASP A 223 -11.49 6.88 11.17
C ASP A 223 -10.67 8.17 11.09
N LEU A 224 -10.41 8.64 9.85
CA LEU A 224 -9.92 10.00 9.63
C LEU A 224 -11.07 10.98 9.86
N LEU A 225 -11.08 11.64 11.03
CA LEU A 225 -12.16 12.51 11.49
C LEU A 225 -11.84 14.00 11.31
N PRO A 226 -12.84 14.84 11.02
CA PRO A 226 -12.69 16.28 11.10
C PRO A 226 -12.70 16.74 12.57
N TYR A 227 -11.54 17.07 13.12
CA TYR A 227 -11.48 17.62 14.47
C TYR A 227 -11.74 19.14 14.47
N ALA A 228 -12.61 19.58 15.39
CA ALA A 228 -12.79 21.00 15.68
C ALA A 228 -11.59 21.58 16.48
N ASP A 229 -10.93 20.75 17.29
CA ASP A 229 -9.70 21.13 18.01
C ASP A 229 -8.51 21.22 17.04
N SER A 230 -7.91 22.41 16.99
CA SER A 230 -6.78 22.69 16.08
C SER A 230 -5.53 21.85 16.38
N THR A 231 -5.33 21.40 17.61
CA THR A 231 -4.18 20.61 18.04
C THR A 231 -4.34 19.17 17.57
N LEU A 232 -5.51 18.57 17.81
CA LEU A 232 -5.83 17.21 17.36
C LEU A 232 -5.86 17.14 15.83
N ALA A 233 -6.44 18.14 15.15
CA ALA A 233 -6.44 18.24 13.70
C ALA A 233 -5.02 18.29 13.13
N LYS A 234 -4.14 19.10 13.70
CA LYS A 234 -2.73 19.19 13.28
C LYS A 234 -1.98 17.86 13.49
N GLN A 235 -2.22 17.20 14.62
CA GLN A 235 -1.59 15.89 14.88
C GLN A 235 -2.04 14.85 13.87
N GLN A 236 -3.34 14.74 13.62
CA GLN A 236 -3.90 13.78 12.68
C GLN A 236 -3.45 14.06 11.23
N ASN A 237 -3.46 15.33 10.81
CA ASN A 237 -2.94 15.73 9.50
C ASN A 237 -1.44 15.44 9.37
N GLY A 238 -0.66 15.56 10.47
CA GLY A 238 0.74 15.17 10.50
C GLY A 238 0.93 13.68 10.23
N ILE A 239 0.17 12.83 10.91
CA ILE A 239 0.18 11.36 10.72
C ILE A 239 -0.26 11.01 9.29
N LEU A 240 -1.36 11.58 8.81
CA LEU A 240 -1.87 11.37 7.45
C LEU A 240 -0.81 11.70 6.40
N ARG A 241 -0.17 12.87 6.52
CA ARG A 241 0.90 13.32 5.62
C ARG A 241 2.07 12.34 5.61
N GLU A 242 2.47 11.84 6.76
CA GLU A 242 3.57 10.88 6.86
C GLU A 242 3.21 9.54 6.22
N ILE A 243 2.00 9.02 6.45
CA ILE A 243 1.50 7.80 5.77
C ILE A 243 1.55 7.99 4.26
N ILE A 244 0.97 9.07 3.74
CA ILE A 244 0.92 9.32 2.29
C ILE A 244 2.32 9.43 1.69
N ARG A 245 3.25 10.11 2.37
CA ARG A 245 4.64 10.22 1.90
C ARG A 245 5.37 8.87 1.93
N ASN A 246 5.21 8.10 2.99
CA ASN A 246 5.87 6.80 3.12
C ASN A 246 5.41 5.83 2.02
N TYR A 247 4.12 5.77 1.73
CA TYR A 247 3.59 4.99 0.60
C TYR A 247 3.95 5.60 -0.75
N GLY A 248 3.90 6.93 -0.88
CA GLY A 248 4.21 7.64 -2.12
C GLY A 248 5.68 7.60 -2.53
N ASP A 249 6.59 7.53 -1.60
CA ASP A 249 8.04 7.49 -1.85
C ASP A 249 8.65 6.09 -1.61
N ARG A 250 7.85 5.15 -1.08
CA ARG A 250 8.28 3.79 -0.70
C ARG A 250 9.49 3.76 0.24
N LEU A 251 9.76 4.88 0.90
CA LEU A 251 10.88 5.07 1.82
C LEU A 251 10.34 5.45 3.20
N PRO A 252 10.69 4.72 4.24
CA PRO A 252 10.36 5.12 5.60
C PRO A 252 11.21 6.30 6.04
N ARG A 253 10.69 7.09 6.97
CA ARG A 253 11.44 8.16 7.62
C ARG A 253 12.67 7.60 8.33
N MET A 254 13.84 8.15 8.04
CA MET A 254 15.08 7.76 8.70
C MET A 254 15.08 8.19 10.17
N ARG A 255 15.16 7.23 11.09
CA ARG A 255 15.36 7.52 12.52
C ARG A 255 16.85 7.56 12.87
N SER A 256 17.25 8.35 13.86
CA SER A 256 18.64 8.47 14.24
C SER A 256 19.23 7.14 14.73
N LYS A 257 20.53 6.93 14.52
CA LYS A 257 21.27 5.74 15.00
C LYS A 257 21.08 5.49 16.51
N LEU A 258 20.93 6.57 17.27
CA LEU A 258 20.78 6.51 18.72
C LEU A 258 19.42 5.92 19.10
N PHE A 259 18.35 6.36 18.44
CA PHE A 259 16.99 5.87 18.68
C PHE A 259 16.83 4.37 18.35
N SER A 260 17.43 3.91 17.24
CA SER A 260 17.38 2.50 16.86
C SER A 260 18.17 1.58 17.78
N LYS A 261 19.28 2.06 18.39
CA LYS A 261 20.05 1.31 19.38
C LYS A 261 19.33 1.16 20.72
N ILE A 262 18.64 2.20 21.17
CA ILE A 262 17.94 2.20 22.46
C ILE A 262 16.67 1.33 22.42
N ASN A 263 15.97 1.30 21.27
CA ASN A 263 14.66 0.65 21.16
C ASN A 263 14.68 -0.68 20.39
N ASN A 264 15.84 -1.21 20.01
CA ASN A 264 15.97 -2.41 19.16
C ASN A 264 15.13 -2.36 17.85
N VAL A 265 14.73 -1.18 17.40
CA VAL A 265 13.94 -0.99 16.19
C VAL A 265 14.88 -1.05 14.98
N GLU A 266 14.59 -1.91 14.03
CA GLU A 266 15.33 -1.97 12.76
C GLU A 266 15.35 -0.58 12.10
N ARG A 267 16.49 -0.18 11.59
CA ARG A 267 16.73 1.15 11.02
C ARG A 267 15.84 1.48 9.82
N TYR A 268 15.32 0.47 9.17
CA TYR A 268 14.52 0.58 7.95
C TYR A 268 13.44 -0.48 7.96
N SER A 269 12.21 -0.06 8.13
CA SER A 269 11.04 -0.90 7.83
C SER A 269 10.44 -0.39 6.53
N PRO A 270 10.79 -0.96 5.38
CA PRO A 270 10.26 -0.49 4.10
C PRO A 270 8.75 -0.70 4.04
N VAL A 271 8.05 0.28 3.49
CA VAL A 271 6.63 0.15 3.17
C VAL A 271 6.48 -0.86 2.03
N ARG A 272 5.67 -1.90 2.24
CA ARG A 272 5.65 -3.07 1.35
C ARG A 272 4.34 -3.29 0.62
N GLY A 273 3.22 -2.89 1.16
CA GLY A 273 1.89 -3.14 0.59
C GLY A 273 1.23 -1.89 0.01
N CYS A 274 -0.07 -1.95 -0.09
CA CYS A 274 -0.96 -0.84 -0.39
C CYS A 274 -1.60 -0.28 0.89
N CYS A 275 -2.18 0.92 0.81
CA CYS A 275 -2.89 1.55 1.93
C CYS A 275 -4.28 1.99 1.50
N LEU A 276 -5.28 1.66 2.31
CA LEU A 276 -6.65 2.10 2.16
C LEU A 276 -7.04 2.91 3.41
N ILE A 277 -7.39 4.16 3.19
CA ILE A 277 -7.79 5.08 4.27
C ILE A 277 -9.31 5.27 4.20
N THR A 278 -9.98 5.33 5.35
CA THR A 278 -11.39 5.75 5.41
C THR A 278 -11.54 6.97 6.29
N GLY A 279 -12.43 7.89 5.92
CA GLY A 279 -12.61 9.12 6.67
C GLY A 279 -13.82 9.95 6.21
N GLU A 280 -14.07 11.04 6.94
CA GLU A 280 -15.14 11.96 6.56
C GLU A 280 -14.64 13.10 5.68
N VAL A 281 -13.43 13.57 5.90
CA VAL A 281 -12.81 14.68 5.17
C VAL A 281 -11.34 14.39 4.97
N LEU A 282 -10.83 14.68 3.79
CA LEU A 282 -9.43 14.61 3.45
C LEU A 282 -8.87 16.02 3.26
N ASN A 283 -8.12 16.51 4.24
CA ASN A 283 -7.49 17.82 4.19
C ASN A 283 -6.03 17.70 3.78
N LEU A 284 -5.74 17.93 2.52
CA LEU A 284 -4.38 17.91 1.97
C LEU A 284 -3.97 19.32 1.58
N GLU A 285 -3.03 19.89 2.32
CA GLU A 285 -2.55 21.27 2.10
C GLU A 285 -1.42 21.37 1.07
N GLU A 286 -0.67 20.28 0.87
CA GLU A 286 0.51 20.25 0.03
C GLU A 286 0.23 19.56 -1.30
N GLU A 287 0.50 20.23 -2.41
CA GLU A 287 0.38 19.69 -3.77
C GLU A 287 1.10 18.34 -3.93
N SER A 288 2.29 18.22 -3.34
CA SER A 288 3.07 16.98 -3.37
C SER A 288 2.36 15.81 -2.67
N THR A 289 1.46 16.07 -1.74
CA THR A 289 0.68 15.06 -1.00
C THR A 289 -0.59 14.71 -1.77
N VAL A 290 -1.25 15.70 -2.35
CA VAL A 290 -2.48 15.52 -3.15
C VAL A 290 -2.24 14.57 -4.33
N THR A 291 -1.12 14.70 -5.02
CA THR A 291 -0.78 13.82 -6.17
C THR A 291 -0.47 12.36 -5.80
N ARG A 292 -0.47 12.01 -4.52
CA ARG A 292 -0.21 10.66 -3.99
C ARG A 292 -1.47 9.96 -3.45
N VAL A 293 -2.61 10.60 -3.57
CA VAL A 293 -3.88 10.06 -3.06
C VAL A 293 -4.88 9.96 -4.21
N ILE A 294 -5.60 8.85 -4.26
CA ILE A 294 -6.80 8.71 -5.09
C ILE A 294 -7.99 8.67 -4.15
N GLN A 295 -8.79 9.73 -4.20
CA GLN A 295 -10.00 9.87 -3.41
C GLN A 295 -11.19 9.25 -4.13
N LEU A 296 -11.95 8.45 -3.41
CA LEU A 296 -13.20 7.84 -3.83
C LEU A 296 -14.31 8.30 -2.88
N ASP A 297 -15.28 9.05 -3.41
CA ASP A 297 -16.35 9.64 -2.60
C ASP A 297 -17.55 8.71 -2.53
N PHE A 298 -18.06 8.49 -1.31
CA PHE A 298 -19.28 7.74 -1.03
C PHE A 298 -20.24 8.53 -0.17
N GLU A 299 -21.48 8.62 -0.61
CA GLU A 299 -22.57 9.26 0.10
C GLU A 299 -23.51 8.23 0.72
N ARG A 300 -24.44 8.68 1.54
CA ARG A 300 -25.48 7.81 2.10
C ARG A 300 -26.39 7.30 0.99
N GLY A 301 -26.58 5.99 0.93
CA GLY A 301 -27.42 5.34 -0.08
C GLY A 301 -26.66 4.84 -1.30
N ASP A 302 -25.40 5.25 -1.52
CA ASP A 302 -24.61 4.77 -2.66
C ASP A 302 -24.37 3.25 -2.63
N ILE A 303 -24.22 2.68 -1.43
CA ILE A 303 -23.90 1.26 -1.25
C ILE A 303 -25.17 0.43 -1.11
N ASN A 304 -25.28 -0.61 -1.94
CA ASN A 304 -26.34 -1.61 -1.85
C ASN A 304 -26.16 -2.49 -0.61
N LEU A 305 -26.93 -2.21 0.45
CA LEU A 305 -26.80 -2.88 1.75
C LEU A 305 -27.02 -4.39 1.67
N ARG A 306 -27.92 -4.86 0.80
CA ARG A 306 -28.18 -6.30 0.62
C ARG A 306 -26.93 -7.01 0.04
N ARG A 307 -26.28 -6.42 -0.94
CA ARG A 307 -25.02 -6.95 -1.50
C ARG A 307 -23.89 -6.86 -0.50
N LEU A 308 -23.81 -5.76 0.25
CA LEU A 308 -22.80 -5.59 1.29
C LEU A 308 -22.93 -6.70 2.35
N SER A 309 -24.14 -6.96 2.85
CA SER A 309 -24.40 -8.05 3.80
C SER A 309 -24.03 -9.41 3.21
N TYR A 310 -24.37 -9.67 1.95
CA TYR A 310 -23.97 -10.91 1.27
C TYR A 310 -22.46 -11.12 1.33
N TYR A 311 -21.65 -10.11 1.02
CA TYR A 311 -20.19 -10.22 1.11
C TYR A 311 -19.67 -10.29 2.54
N GLN A 312 -20.37 -9.72 3.50
CA GLN A 312 -20.03 -9.85 4.91
C GLN A 312 -20.25 -11.26 5.46
N ASP A 313 -21.20 -11.98 4.92
CA ASP A 313 -21.55 -13.34 5.33
C ASP A 313 -20.80 -14.41 4.52
N ASN A 314 -20.43 -14.14 3.26
CA ASN A 314 -19.72 -15.07 2.39
C ASN A 314 -18.20 -15.02 2.63
N LEU A 315 -17.75 -15.77 3.64
CA LEU A 315 -16.38 -15.70 4.13
C LEU A 315 -15.37 -16.60 3.38
N LEU A 316 -15.81 -17.40 2.43
CA LEU A 316 -14.95 -18.39 1.75
C LEU A 316 -14.62 -17.99 0.32
N SER A 317 -15.53 -17.36 -0.36
CA SER A 317 -15.43 -17.08 -1.80
C SER A 317 -14.26 -16.13 -2.12
N LEU A 318 -14.17 -15.01 -1.43
CA LEU A 318 -13.15 -14.01 -1.69
C LEU A 318 -11.71 -14.49 -1.40
N PRO A 319 -11.42 -15.13 -0.25
CA PRO A 319 -10.09 -15.72 -0.02
C PRO A 319 -9.74 -16.85 -1.00
N THR A 320 -10.72 -17.62 -1.44
CA THR A 320 -10.52 -18.68 -2.46
C THR A 320 -10.10 -18.06 -3.81
N PHE A 321 -10.83 -17.02 -4.25
CA PHE A 321 -10.45 -16.26 -5.43
C PHE A 321 -9.03 -15.72 -5.33
N MET A 322 -8.70 -15.04 -4.25
CA MET A 322 -7.38 -14.41 -4.08
C MET A 322 -6.24 -15.45 -4.06
N TYR A 323 -6.45 -16.59 -3.42
CA TYR A 323 -5.47 -17.68 -3.46
C TYR A 323 -5.24 -18.18 -4.89
N SER A 324 -6.29 -18.37 -5.67
CA SER A 324 -6.20 -18.78 -7.08
C SER A 324 -5.51 -17.73 -7.94
N TYR A 325 -5.84 -16.44 -7.73
CA TYR A 325 -5.22 -15.33 -8.44
C TYR A 325 -3.72 -15.23 -8.16
N ILE A 326 -3.29 -15.31 -6.89
CA ILE A 326 -1.87 -15.33 -6.53
C ILE A 326 -1.16 -16.57 -7.09
N SER A 327 -1.82 -17.73 -7.09
CA SER A 327 -1.27 -18.95 -7.69
C SER A 327 -1.02 -18.78 -9.19
N PHE A 328 -1.99 -18.21 -9.91
CA PHE A 328 -1.82 -17.87 -11.33
C PHE A 328 -0.63 -16.93 -11.57
N ILE A 329 -0.49 -15.87 -10.75
CA ILE A 329 0.65 -14.95 -10.86
C ILE A 329 1.96 -15.70 -10.63
N THR A 330 2.02 -16.59 -9.62
CA THR A 330 3.21 -17.39 -9.30
C THR A 330 3.65 -18.28 -10.48
N GLU A 331 2.69 -18.85 -11.18
CA GLU A 331 2.91 -19.73 -12.33
C GLU A 331 3.30 -18.97 -13.60
N ASN A 332 2.93 -17.68 -13.70
CA ASN A 332 3.06 -16.88 -14.92
C ASN A 332 3.97 -15.65 -14.75
N ILE A 333 4.92 -15.67 -13.84
CA ILE A 333 5.68 -14.49 -13.38
C ILE A 333 6.35 -13.71 -14.53
N GLU A 334 6.93 -14.39 -15.51
CA GLU A 334 7.60 -13.77 -16.65
C GLU A 334 6.60 -13.02 -17.56
N ASN A 335 5.42 -13.60 -17.78
CA ASN A 335 4.37 -12.95 -18.53
C ASN A 335 3.80 -11.73 -17.78
N ILE A 336 3.69 -11.83 -16.45
CA ILE A 336 3.28 -10.70 -15.59
C ILE A 336 4.27 -9.54 -15.72
N PHE A 337 5.57 -9.82 -15.65
CA PHE A 337 6.61 -8.81 -15.86
C PHE A 337 6.54 -8.16 -17.24
N TYR A 338 6.34 -8.97 -18.29
CA TYR A 338 6.14 -8.45 -19.64
C TYR A 338 4.92 -7.52 -19.71
N ILE A 339 3.77 -7.93 -19.18
CA ILE A 339 2.54 -7.10 -19.16
C ILE A 339 2.77 -5.77 -18.46
N ILE A 340 3.43 -5.76 -17.31
CA ILE A 340 3.72 -4.54 -16.56
C ILE A 340 4.56 -3.59 -17.42
N GLN A 341 5.66 -4.06 -17.98
CA GLN A 341 6.56 -3.22 -18.80
C GLN A 341 5.88 -2.69 -20.07
N ASP A 342 5.11 -3.54 -20.75
CA ASP A 342 4.39 -3.20 -21.98
C ASP A 342 3.31 -2.14 -21.71
N GLU A 343 2.50 -2.28 -20.65
CA GLU A 343 1.49 -1.28 -20.31
C GLU A 343 2.11 0.07 -19.89
N PHE A 344 3.23 0.06 -19.17
CA PHE A 344 3.93 1.30 -18.86
C PHE A 344 4.44 2.00 -20.12
N ALA A 345 4.99 1.27 -21.07
CA ALA A 345 5.41 1.83 -22.35
C ALA A 345 4.22 2.41 -23.12
N ASN A 346 3.12 1.64 -23.22
CA ASN A 346 1.92 2.04 -23.95
C ASN A 346 1.25 3.30 -23.34
N VAL A 347 1.07 3.34 -22.02
CA VAL A 347 0.42 4.46 -21.34
C VAL A 347 1.28 5.72 -21.41
N ARG A 348 2.60 5.61 -21.19
CA ARG A 348 3.50 6.77 -21.23
C ARG A 348 3.66 7.40 -22.62
N ASN A 349 3.33 6.68 -23.67
CA ASN A 349 3.35 7.17 -25.04
C ASN A 349 2.04 7.87 -25.49
N ARG A 350 1.00 7.87 -24.62
CA ARG A 350 -0.25 8.60 -24.87
C ARG A 350 -0.09 10.08 -24.57
N GLU A 351 -0.93 10.88 -25.20
CA GLU A 351 -1.03 12.32 -24.91
C GLU A 351 -1.85 12.58 -23.65
N TYR A 352 -1.33 13.43 -22.76
CA TYR A 352 -1.97 13.88 -21.54
C TYR A 352 -1.89 15.42 -21.44
N PRO A 353 -2.73 16.06 -20.62
CA PRO A 353 -2.59 17.51 -20.35
C PRO A 353 -1.15 17.85 -19.93
N SER A 354 -0.60 18.92 -20.50
CA SER A 354 0.81 19.30 -20.29
C SER A 354 1.17 19.58 -18.82
N ASN A 355 0.17 19.98 -18.02
CA ASN A 355 0.29 20.23 -16.59
C ASN A 355 -0.01 19.00 -15.71
N MET A 356 -0.27 17.83 -16.31
CA MET A 356 -0.57 16.61 -15.54
C MET A 356 0.71 16.06 -14.91
N PRO A 357 0.77 15.98 -13.56
CA PRO A 357 1.91 15.38 -12.87
C PRO A 357 2.13 13.93 -13.31
N ARG A 358 3.38 13.56 -13.56
CA ARG A 358 3.75 12.20 -14.00
C ARG A 358 3.21 11.08 -13.10
N ARG A 359 3.01 11.37 -11.82
CA ARG A 359 2.45 10.39 -10.85
C ARG A 359 1.06 9.91 -11.26
N PHE A 360 0.19 10.78 -11.78
CA PHE A 360 -1.13 10.36 -12.27
C PHE A 360 -1.02 9.48 -13.52
N VAL A 361 -0.10 9.80 -14.44
CA VAL A 361 0.18 8.97 -15.61
C VAL A 361 0.71 7.59 -15.18
N ASP A 362 1.64 7.55 -14.24
CA ASP A 362 2.15 6.29 -13.67
C ASP A 362 1.05 5.51 -12.94
N THR A 363 0.11 6.17 -12.26
CA THR A 363 -1.06 5.53 -11.65
C THR A 363 -1.97 4.89 -12.70
N ILE A 364 -2.22 5.57 -13.83
CA ILE A 364 -2.95 4.99 -14.97
C ILE A 364 -2.22 3.73 -15.48
N ALA A 365 -0.90 3.80 -15.66
CA ALA A 365 -0.11 2.67 -16.15
C ALA A 365 -0.15 1.47 -15.19
N ILE A 366 -0.02 1.72 -13.88
CA ILE A 366 -0.10 0.70 -12.84
C ILE A 366 -1.47 -0.02 -12.87
N MET A 367 -2.56 0.75 -12.88
CA MET A 367 -3.91 0.20 -12.88
C MET A 367 -4.23 -0.51 -14.21
N SER A 368 -3.78 0.02 -15.35
CA SER A 368 -3.95 -0.61 -16.66
C SER A 368 -3.23 -1.96 -16.74
N ALA A 369 -2.03 -2.05 -16.18
CA ALA A 369 -1.29 -3.31 -16.12
C ALA A 369 -2.02 -4.35 -15.26
N GLU A 370 -2.52 -3.95 -14.09
CA GLU A 370 -3.30 -4.82 -13.23
C GLU A 370 -4.58 -5.30 -13.95
N ILE A 371 -5.36 -4.41 -14.54
CA ILE A 371 -6.58 -4.75 -15.30
C ILE A 371 -6.25 -5.80 -16.38
N ARG A 372 -5.16 -5.63 -17.13
CA ARG A 372 -4.75 -6.60 -18.14
C ARG A 372 -4.39 -7.95 -17.53
N ILE A 373 -3.68 -7.97 -16.40
CA ILE A 373 -3.34 -9.20 -15.68
C ILE A 373 -4.61 -9.91 -15.20
N PHE A 374 -5.54 -9.17 -14.60
CA PHE A 374 -6.80 -9.71 -14.12
C PHE A 374 -7.61 -10.38 -15.24
N TYR A 375 -7.77 -9.71 -16.39
CA TYR A 375 -8.52 -10.29 -17.51
C TYR A 375 -7.76 -11.43 -18.19
N THR A 376 -6.42 -11.40 -18.21
CA THR A 376 -5.61 -12.55 -18.65
C THR A 376 -5.84 -13.77 -17.76
N TYR A 377 -5.93 -13.57 -16.45
CA TYR A 377 -6.31 -14.63 -15.51
C TYR A 377 -7.71 -15.18 -15.80
N ALA A 378 -8.71 -14.31 -15.92
CA ALA A 378 -10.09 -14.71 -16.17
C ALA A 378 -10.27 -15.52 -17.47
N GLU A 379 -9.56 -15.13 -18.54
CA GLU A 379 -9.52 -15.88 -19.81
C GLU A 379 -8.79 -17.22 -19.65
N SER A 380 -7.65 -17.24 -18.99
CA SER A 380 -6.85 -18.46 -18.83
C SER A 380 -7.56 -19.55 -18.04
N LYS A 381 -8.45 -19.16 -17.11
CA LYS A 381 -9.31 -20.06 -16.34
C LYS A 381 -10.62 -20.39 -17.06
N GLY A 382 -10.92 -19.74 -18.19
CA GLY A 382 -12.18 -19.93 -18.93
C GLY A 382 -13.41 -19.30 -18.25
N PHE A 383 -13.19 -18.38 -17.27
CA PHE A 383 -14.29 -17.71 -16.57
C PHE A 383 -14.98 -16.66 -17.45
N LEU A 384 -14.22 -16.05 -18.34
CA LEU A 384 -14.73 -15.13 -19.36
C LEU A 384 -14.30 -15.58 -20.76
N SER A 385 -15.15 -15.37 -21.75
CA SER A 385 -14.74 -15.49 -23.14
C SER A 385 -13.80 -14.34 -23.52
N SER A 386 -12.93 -14.52 -24.52
CA SER A 386 -12.02 -13.47 -24.99
C SER A 386 -12.75 -12.18 -25.39
N VAL A 387 -13.93 -12.29 -26.00
CA VAL A 387 -14.74 -11.12 -26.36
C VAL A 387 -15.26 -10.42 -25.11
N GLY A 388 -15.81 -11.17 -24.15
CA GLY A 388 -16.29 -10.61 -22.88
C GLY A 388 -15.18 -9.98 -22.06
N ALA A 389 -14.03 -10.63 -21.95
CA ALA A 389 -12.85 -10.11 -21.24
C ALA A 389 -12.34 -8.80 -21.87
N GLN A 390 -12.28 -8.72 -23.19
CA GLN A 390 -11.86 -7.49 -23.89
C GLN A 390 -12.85 -6.34 -23.67
N GLN A 391 -14.15 -6.63 -23.69
CA GLN A 391 -15.20 -5.63 -23.45
C GLN A 391 -15.10 -5.06 -22.03
N TYR A 392 -15.08 -5.92 -21.02
CA TYR A 392 -14.95 -5.49 -19.62
C TYR A 392 -13.62 -4.82 -19.32
N LYS A 393 -12.52 -5.32 -19.90
CA LYS A 393 -11.21 -4.69 -19.78
C LYS A 393 -11.24 -3.24 -20.25
N LYS A 394 -11.85 -2.98 -21.41
CA LYS A 394 -11.99 -1.62 -21.94
C LYS A 394 -12.85 -0.74 -21.04
N GLU A 395 -13.99 -1.25 -20.58
CA GLU A 395 -14.89 -0.53 -19.68
C GLU A 395 -14.18 -0.16 -18.35
N ASP A 396 -13.45 -1.11 -17.76
CA ASP A 396 -12.76 -0.88 -16.50
C ASP A 396 -11.58 0.09 -16.67
N GLN A 397 -10.87 0.04 -17.78
CA GLN A 397 -9.85 1.04 -18.11
C GLN A 397 -10.45 2.45 -18.20
N GLU A 398 -11.59 2.61 -18.89
CA GLU A 398 -12.29 3.90 -18.97
C GLU A 398 -12.74 4.39 -17.59
N PHE A 399 -13.23 3.52 -16.72
CA PHE A 399 -13.63 3.86 -15.37
C PHE A 399 -12.44 4.32 -14.50
N ILE A 400 -11.34 3.62 -14.58
CA ILE A 400 -10.11 3.94 -13.84
C ILE A 400 -9.53 5.28 -14.31
N GLU A 401 -9.40 5.47 -15.63
CA GLU A 401 -8.92 6.73 -16.20
C GLU A 401 -9.82 7.90 -15.79
N TYR A 402 -11.14 7.73 -15.82
CA TYR A 402 -12.07 8.76 -15.36
C TYR A 402 -11.82 9.16 -13.89
N ILE A 403 -11.65 8.18 -12.98
CA ILE A 403 -11.39 8.46 -11.57
C ILE A 403 -10.06 9.20 -11.40
N ILE A 404 -9.01 8.77 -12.08
CA ILE A 404 -7.70 9.39 -11.97
C ILE A 404 -7.74 10.81 -12.53
N MET A 405 -8.41 11.03 -13.66
CA MET A 405 -8.59 12.37 -14.24
C MET A 405 -9.44 13.29 -13.36
N LYS A 406 -10.49 12.75 -12.71
CA LYS A 406 -11.27 13.50 -11.71
C LYS A 406 -10.38 13.97 -10.57
N ASN A 407 -9.59 13.07 -9.97
CA ASN A 407 -8.65 13.40 -8.90
C ASN A 407 -7.59 14.42 -9.33
N PHE A 408 -7.08 14.30 -10.56
CA PHE A 408 -6.17 15.29 -11.12
C PHE A 408 -6.82 16.67 -11.22
N ASN A 409 -8.04 16.76 -11.74
CA ASN A 409 -8.76 18.03 -11.88
C ASN A 409 -9.06 18.66 -10.51
N GLU A 410 -9.47 17.86 -9.53
CA GLU A 410 -9.70 18.31 -8.14
C GLU A 410 -8.40 18.83 -7.50
N ALA A 411 -7.28 18.13 -7.71
CA ALA A 411 -5.96 18.56 -7.26
C ALA A 411 -5.55 19.93 -7.84
N GLN A 412 -5.89 20.19 -9.09
CA GLN A 412 -5.64 21.51 -9.72
C GLN A 412 -6.47 22.61 -9.04
N LEU A 413 -7.73 22.33 -8.69
CA LEU A 413 -8.61 23.27 -8.01
C LEU A 413 -8.17 23.55 -6.56
N GLU A 414 -7.50 22.60 -5.91
CA GLU A 414 -6.97 22.77 -4.55
C GLU A 414 -5.66 23.56 -4.50
N ASN A 415 -4.98 23.74 -5.63
CA ASN A 415 -3.80 24.58 -5.70
C ASN A 415 -4.16 26.01 -5.28
N PRO A 416 -3.47 26.65 -4.30
CA PRO A 416 -3.75 28.00 -3.84
C PRO A 416 -3.77 29.03 -4.99
N THR A 417 -2.85 28.90 -5.95
CA THR A 417 -2.80 29.75 -7.13
C THR A 417 -4.04 29.57 -8.01
N ALA A 418 -4.48 28.32 -8.22
CA ALA A 418 -5.69 28.03 -8.99
C ALA A 418 -6.95 28.54 -8.28
N LYS A 419 -7.04 28.41 -6.94
CA LYS A 419 -8.14 28.96 -6.14
C LYS A 419 -8.19 30.48 -6.25
N ILE A 420 -7.05 31.16 -6.17
CA ILE A 420 -6.97 32.61 -6.36
C ILE A 420 -7.43 32.99 -7.77
N LEU A 421 -6.92 32.31 -8.81
CA LEU A 421 -7.31 32.57 -10.19
C LEU A 421 -8.79 32.28 -10.44
N ALA A 422 -9.34 31.20 -9.89
CA ALA A 422 -10.78 30.91 -10.01
C ALA A 422 -11.64 31.95 -9.27
N SER A 423 -11.22 32.39 -8.10
CA SER A 423 -11.90 33.44 -7.33
C SER A 423 -11.86 34.79 -8.06
N LEU A 424 -10.71 35.11 -8.67
CA LEU A 424 -10.56 36.31 -9.49
C LEU A 424 -11.44 36.25 -10.74
N LYS A 425 -11.43 35.10 -11.44
CA LYS A 425 -12.27 34.88 -12.61
C LYS A 425 -13.75 35.05 -12.26
N TRP A 426 -14.21 34.43 -11.15
CA TRP A 426 -15.57 34.59 -10.65
C TRP A 426 -15.89 36.05 -10.31
N ALA A 427 -14.97 36.75 -9.65
CA ALA A 427 -15.16 38.16 -9.27
C ALA A 427 -15.24 39.08 -10.48
N ILE A 428 -14.45 38.82 -11.53
CA ILE A 428 -14.50 39.51 -12.81
C ILE A 428 -15.84 39.25 -13.54
N GLU A 429 -16.23 37.98 -13.66
CA GLU A 429 -17.49 37.56 -14.30
C GLU A 429 -18.74 38.10 -13.59
N LYS A 430 -18.65 38.37 -12.29
CA LYS A 430 -19.73 38.97 -11.47
C LYS A 430 -19.60 40.47 -11.34
N GLU A 431 -18.73 41.11 -12.11
CA GLU A 431 -18.48 42.55 -12.08
C GLU A 431 -18.14 43.11 -10.68
N LYS A 432 -17.54 42.24 -9.84
CA LYS A 432 -17.07 42.63 -8.49
C LYS A 432 -15.69 43.27 -8.52
N ILE A 433 -14.91 43.01 -9.57
CA ILE A 433 -13.59 43.55 -9.80
C ILE A 433 -13.53 44.08 -11.25
N SER A 434 -13.04 45.28 -11.42
CA SER A 434 -12.79 45.87 -12.75
C SER A 434 -11.38 45.50 -13.23
N VAL A 435 -11.28 44.99 -14.47
CA VAL A 435 -10.01 44.66 -15.10
C VAL A 435 -9.64 45.76 -16.08
N TYR A 436 -8.44 46.29 -15.89
CA TYR A 436 -7.88 47.28 -16.80
C TYR A 436 -6.71 46.67 -17.56
N TYR A 437 -6.79 46.70 -18.87
CA TYR A 437 -5.70 46.25 -19.73
C TYR A 437 -4.79 47.44 -20.06
N SER A 438 -3.50 47.32 -19.79
CA SER A 438 -2.50 48.31 -20.19
C SER A 438 -1.36 47.63 -20.94
N PRO A 439 -1.18 47.88 -22.23
CA PRO A 439 -0.09 47.35 -23.03
C PRO A 439 1.28 47.96 -22.69
N GLU A 440 1.32 49.05 -21.93
CA GLU A 440 2.57 49.71 -21.52
C GLU A 440 2.77 49.57 -19.99
N GLU A 441 4.01 49.31 -19.54
CA GLU A 441 4.38 49.09 -18.13
C GLU A 441 4.04 50.24 -17.14
N LYS A 442 3.41 51.30 -17.60
CA LYS A 442 2.99 52.46 -16.79
C LYS A 442 1.55 52.34 -16.33
N CYS A 443 1.23 51.29 -15.65
CA CYS A 443 -0.13 50.86 -15.37
C CYS A 443 -1.00 51.76 -14.48
N LEU A 444 -0.53 52.81 -13.86
CA LEU A 444 -1.28 53.49 -12.80
C LEU A 444 -1.21 55.04 -12.83
N GLU A 445 -0.65 55.65 -13.85
CA GLU A 445 -0.68 57.10 -13.97
C GLU A 445 -2.09 57.58 -14.41
N GLY A 446 -2.86 58.14 -13.47
CA GLY A 446 -4.15 58.77 -13.75
C GLY A 446 -5.37 58.13 -13.07
N ILE A 447 -5.22 57.08 -12.29
CA ILE A 447 -6.31 56.41 -11.56
C ILE A 447 -6.43 57.01 -10.16
N LYS A 448 -7.64 57.43 -9.76
CA LYS A 448 -7.89 57.98 -8.43
C LYS A 448 -7.73 56.92 -7.36
N SER A 449 -7.23 57.28 -6.18
CA SER A 449 -6.94 56.34 -5.09
C SER A 449 -8.14 55.52 -4.60
N GLU A 450 -9.36 55.99 -4.79
CA GLU A 450 -10.61 55.34 -4.45
C GLU A 450 -10.96 54.14 -5.35
N ASP A 451 -10.41 54.08 -6.55
CA ASP A 451 -10.64 53.00 -7.54
C ASP A 451 -9.58 51.89 -7.46
N ILE A 452 -8.54 52.06 -6.63
CA ILE A 452 -7.35 51.19 -6.62
C ILE A 452 -7.59 49.91 -5.81
N ASP A 453 -8.46 49.93 -4.79
CA ASP A 453 -8.64 48.84 -3.87
C ASP A 453 -9.29 47.55 -4.47
N ASN A 454 -9.88 47.69 -5.67
CA ASN A 454 -10.54 46.56 -6.37
C ASN A 454 -10.00 46.35 -7.81
N MET A 455 -8.76 46.78 -8.10
CA MET A 455 -8.20 46.70 -9.43
C MET A 455 -7.28 45.54 -9.66
N VAL A 456 -7.50 44.83 -10.74
CA VAL A 456 -6.59 43.86 -11.33
C VAL A 456 -6.10 44.42 -12.67
N THR A 457 -4.79 44.55 -12.81
CA THR A 457 -4.17 45.07 -14.05
C THR A 457 -3.52 43.92 -14.79
N MET A 458 -3.81 43.76 -16.07
CA MET A 458 -3.16 42.80 -16.96
C MET A 458 -2.22 43.54 -17.91
N THR A 459 -0.99 43.09 -18.00
CA THR A 459 -0.06 43.39 -19.10
C THR A 459 0.07 42.15 -19.98
N ASP A 460 0.71 42.24 -21.13
CA ASP A 460 0.84 41.10 -22.06
C ASP A 460 1.47 39.84 -21.42
N ASP A 461 2.25 40.01 -20.33
CA ASP A 461 2.96 38.92 -19.65
C ASP A 461 2.69 38.82 -18.13
N LEU A 462 1.97 39.76 -17.53
CA LEU A 462 1.83 39.84 -16.06
C LEU A 462 0.42 40.21 -15.62
N LEU A 463 -0.12 39.47 -14.66
CA LEU A 463 -1.32 39.80 -13.91
C LEU A 463 -0.90 40.47 -12.60
N CYS A 464 -1.08 41.75 -12.43
CA CYS A 464 -0.79 42.47 -11.19
C CYS A 464 -2.05 42.61 -10.35
N ILE A 465 -2.01 42.06 -9.13
CA ILE A 465 -3.08 42.21 -8.14
C ILE A 465 -2.50 43.06 -6.99
N ARG A 466 -3.17 44.12 -6.62
CA ARG A 466 -2.81 44.84 -5.40
C ARG A 466 -3.57 44.26 -4.23
N PRO A 467 -2.89 44.10 -3.06
CA PRO A 467 -3.51 43.60 -1.84
C PRO A 467 -4.53 44.60 -1.27
#